data_363cb6a563dba292cc969da2a34aea99
#
_entry.id   363cb6a563dba292cc969da2a34aea99
#
_cell.length_a   1.000
_cell.length_b   1.000
_cell.length_c   1.000
_cell.angle_alpha   90.00
_cell.angle_beta   90.00
_cell.angle_gamma   90.00
#
_symmetry.space_group_name_H-M   'P 1'
#
loop_
_entity.id
_entity.type
_entity.pdbx_description
1 polymer ?
#
loop_
_entity_poly.entity_id
_entity_poly.type
_entity_poly.pdbx_seq_one_letter_code
_entity_poly.pdbx_strand_id
1 'polypeptide(L)'
;MEIYLIRHTTPAVERGICYGFADIDVAPTFETEAARVKGLLPDKPMDVYASPLQRCSKLATYLFGHTFTTDERLKELNFGDWEMQRWDDLGLMPCKSGWKISCMCGYPTGKATRICTTAR
;
A
#
# COMPACT_ATOMS: atom_id res chain seq x y z
N MET A 1 -9.44 18.65 13.65
CA MET A 1 -9.70 17.55 12.70
C MET A 1 -8.65 16.47 12.95
N GLU A 2 -9.08 15.23 13.09
CA GLU A 2 -8.17 14.08 13.24
C GLU A 2 -8.20 13.25 11.97
N ILE A 3 -7.04 12.79 11.51
CA ILE A 3 -6.90 11.94 10.33
C ILE A 3 -6.21 10.64 10.73
N TYR A 4 -6.81 9.51 10.38
CA TYR A 4 -6.26 8.19 10.62
C TYR A 4 -5.80 7.59 9.29
N LEU A 5 -4.53 7.23 9.19
CA LEU A 5 -3.96 6.55 8.05
C LEU A 5 -3.80 5.07 8.37
N ILE A 6 -4.49 4.22 7.61
CA ILE A 6 -4.50 2.78 7.81
C ILE A 6 -3.81 2.13 6.62
N ARG A 7 -2.72 1.41 6.89
CA ARG A 7 -2.07 0.58 5.88
C ARG A 7 -2.79 -0.76 5.77
N HIS A 8 -2.87 -1.29 4.55
CA HIS A 8 -3.39 -2.64 4.31
C HIS A 8 -2.62 -3.71 5.10
N THR A 9 -3.26 -4.85 5.35
CA THR A 9 -2.66 -6.04 5.94
C THR A 9 -1.65 -6.69 4.98
N THR A 10 -0.98 -7.75 5.43
CA THR A 10 -0.04 -8.50 4.59
C THR A 10 -0.72 -8.98 3.30
N PRO A 11 -0.19 -8.65 2.12
CA PRO A 11 -0.71 -9.14 0.85
C PRO A 11 -0.26 -10.58 0.57
N ALA A 12 -1.01 -11.28 -0.27
CA ALA A 12 -0.71 -12.65 -0.72
C ALA A 12 0.38 -12.66 -1.79
N VAL A 13 1.57 -12.19 -1.43
CA VAL A 13 2.74 -12.12 -2.31
C VAL A 13 4.01 -12.45 -1.52
N GLU A 14 4.99 -13.05 -2.18
CA GLU A 14 6.28 -13.34 -1.55
C GLU A 14 7.04 -12.07 -1.15
N ARG A 15 7.83 -12.17 -0.10
CA ARG A 15 8.74 -11.10 0.29
C ARG A 15 9.76 -10.83 -0.81
N GLY A 16 10.04 -9.56 -1.05
CA GLY A 16 11.02 -9.15 -2.04
C GLY A 16 10.45 -8.98 -3.45
N ILE A 17 9.15 -9.16 -3.65
CA ILE A 17 8.46 -8.83 -4.89
C ILE A 17 8.10 -7.34 -4.89
N CYS A 18 8.40 -6.67 -5.98
CA CYS A 18 7.96 -5.32 -6.25
C CYS A 18 6.47 -5.34 -6.62
N TYR A 19 5.67 -4.61 -5.92
CA TYR A 19 4.25 -4.42 -6.25
C TYR A 19 3.78 -3.06 -5.76
N GLY A 20 2.85 -2.49 -6.46
CA GLY A 20 2.19 -1.24 -6.09
C GLY A 20 0.82 -1.18 -6.73
N PHE A 21 0.79 -1.05 -8.04
CA PHE A 21 -0.45 -0.98 -8.81
C PHE A 21 -1.11 -2.36 -9.03
N ALA A 22 -0.32 -3.44 -8.98
CA ALA A 22 -0.85 -4.81 -9.09
C ALA A 22 -1.90 -5.09 -8.01
N ASP A 23 -3.04 -5.64 -8.43
CA ASP A 23 -4.17 -5.93 -7.55
C ASP A 23 -4.02 -7.29 -6.86
N ILE A 24 -3.19 -7.30 -5.81
CA ILE A 24 -2.86 -8.48 -5.02
C ILE A 24 -3.87 -8.65 -3.89
N ASP A 25 -4.32 -9.87 -3.69
CA ASP A 25 -5.22 -10.25 -2.61
C ASP A 25 -4.53 -10.21 -1.23
N VAL A 26 -5.26 -10.47 -0.18
CA VAL A 26 -4.77 -10.51 1.21
C VAL A 26 -4.23 -11.90 1.56
N ALA A 27 -3.23 -11.95 2.44
CA ALA A 27 -2.68 -13.21 2.95
C ALA A 27 -3.67 -13.93 3.89
N PRO A 28 -3.48 -15.23 4.17
CA PRO A 28 -4.31 -15.98 5.12
C PRO A 28 -4.34 -15.42 6.54
N THR A 29 -3.36 -14.60 6.91
CA THR A 29 -3.29 -13.90 8.21
C THR A 29 -4.22 -12.69 8.32
N PHE A 30 -4.98 -12.40 7.26
CA PHE A 30 -5.81 -11.20 7.14
C PHE A 30 -6.72 -10.95 8.34
N GLU A 31 -7.49 -11.94 8.75
CA GLU A 31 -8.48 -11.76 9.83
C GLU A 31 -7.83 -11.37 11.16
N THR A 32 -6.71 -12.02 11.50
CA THR A 32 -5.96 -11.71 12.72
C THR A 32 -5.39 -10.30 12.69
N GLU A 33 -4.82 -9.90 11.58
CA GLU A 33 -4.26 -8.56 11.40
C GLU A 33 -5.36 -7.49 11.39
N ALA A 34 -6.46 -7.73 10.69
CA ALA A 34 -7.59 -6.82 10.60
C ALA A 34 -8.28 -6.62 11.95
N ALA A 35 -8.45 -7.69 12.74
CA ALA A 35 -8.99 -7.61 14.10
C ALA A 35 -8.10 -6.74 15.00
N ARG A 36 -6.77 -6.86 14.88
CA ARG A 36 -5.83 -6.02 15.62
C ARG A 36 -5.97 -4.55 15.24
N VAL A 37 -6.07 -4.24 13.94
CA VAL A 37 -6.29 -2.86 13.47
C VAL A 37 -7.62 -2.31 14.01
N LYS A 38 -8.68 -3.11 13.97
CA LYS A 38 -10.00 -2.73 14.48
C LYS A 38 -9.94 -2.33 15.95
N GLY A 39 -9.18 -3.05 16.75
CA GLY A 39 -9.01 -2.75 18.18
C GLY A 39 -8.26 -1.45 18.48
N LEU A 40 -7.56 -0.88 17.51
CA LEU A 40 -6.84 0.39 17.64
C LEU A 40 -7.65 1.61 17.17
N LEU A 41 -8.75 1.39 16.48
CA LEU A 41 -9.57 2.46 15.95
C LEU A 41 -10.55 2.98 17.02
N PRO A 42 -10.81 4.30 17.05
CA PRO A 42 -11.81 4.85 17.93
C PRO A 42 -13.22 4.47 17.47
N ASP A 43 -14.10 4.23 18.42
CA ASP A 43 -15.53 4.00 18.17
C ASP A 43 -16.27 5.33 18.01
N LYS A 44 -16.10 5.95 16.85
CA LYS A 44 -16.78 7.20 16.50
C LYS A 44 -17.09 7.25 15.00
N PRO A 45 -18.12 7.99 14.58
CA PRO A 45 -18.39 8.18 13.15
C PRO A 45 -17.20 8.82 12.42
N MET A 46 -16.86 8.28 11.26
CA MET A 46 -15.76 8.77 10.44
C MET A 46 -16.14 8.70 8.95
N ASP A 47 -15.66 9.67 8.18
CA ASP A 47 -15.69 9.58 6.73
C ASP A 47 -14.51 8.71 6.28
N VAL A 48 -14.81 7.61 5.61
CA VAL A 48 -13.82 6.61 5.23
C VAL A 48 -13.61 6.59 3.73
N TYR A 49 -12.35 6.69 3.32
CA TYR A 49 -11.92 6.57 1.94
C TYR A 49 -10.91 5.43 1.82
N ALA A 50 -11.02 4.63 0.77
CA ALA A 50 -10.14 3.50 0.55
C ALA A 50 -9.67 3.42 -0.91
N SER A 51 -8.48 2.87 -1.11
CA SER A 51 -8.04 2.45 -2.44
C SER A 51 -8.94 1.34 -2.97
N PRO A 52 -9.26 1.30 -4.27
CA PRO A 52 -10.03 0.22 -4.87
C PRO A 52 -9.28 -1.11 -4.95
N LEU A 53 -7.97 -1.14 -4.70
CA LEU A 53 -7.18 -2.38 -4.71
C LEU A 53 -7.68 -3.34 -3.62
N GLN A 54 -7.75 -4.65 -3.95
CA GLN A 54 -8.36 -5.68 -3.11
C GLN A 54 -7.83 -5.67 -1.67
N ARG A 55 -6.52 -5.57 -1.47
CA ARG A 55 -5.89 -5.53 -0.14
C ARG A 55 -6.37 -4.37 0.73
N CYS A 56 -6.76 -3.25 0.12
CA CYS A 56 -7.28 -2.08 0.81
C CYS A 56 -8.80 -2.16 1.00
N SER A 57 -9.54 -2.48 -0.06
CA SER A 57 -11.01 -2.55 -0.03
C SER A 57 -11.52 -3.67 0.88
N LYS A 58 -10.85 -4.83 0.92
CA LYS A 58 -11.18 -5.90 1.86
C LYS A 58 -10.97 -5.48 3.32
N LEU A 59 -9.88 -4.77 3.62
CA LEU A 59 -9.65 -4.24 4.97
C LEU A 59 -10.70 -3.19 5.33
N ALA A 60 -11.01 -2.26 4.42
CA ALA A 60 -12.04 -1.26 4.65
C ALA A 60 -13.42 -1.91 4.90
N THR A 61 -13.77 -2.94 4.13
CA THR A 61 -15.02 -3.71 4.34
C THR A 61 -15.05 -4.40 5.70
N TYR A 62 -13.94 -4.99 6.12
CA TYR A 62 -13.85 -5.63 7.44
C TYR A 62 -14.01 -4.63 8.60
N LEU A 63 -13.40 -3.46 8.48
CA LEU A 63 -13.39 -2.45 9.54
C LEU A 63 -14.70 -1.64 9.60
N PHE A 64 -15.27 -1.29 8.45
CA PHE A 64 -16.36 -0.30 8.33
C PHE A 64 -17.59 -0.83 7.57
N GLY A 65 -17.62 -2.11 7.19
CA GLY A 65 -18.67 -2.65 6.34
C GLY A 65 -18.62 -2.04 4.94
N HIS A 66 -19.79 -1.67 4.40
CA HIS A 66 -19.88 -1.05 3.08
C HIS A 66 -20.04 0.48 3.13
N THR A 67 -19.72 1.09 4.26
CA THR A 67 -19.88 2.54 4.47
C THR A 67 -18.60 3.31 4.20
N PHE A 68 -17.93 3.04 3.09
CA PHE A 68 -16.74 3.78 2.66
C PHE A 68 -16.78 4.13 1.17
N THR A 69 -16.04 5.15 0.79
CA THR A 69 -15.90 5.59 -0.60
C THR A 69 -14.56 5.11 -1.16
N THR A 70 -14.58 4.52 -2.34
CA THR A 70 -13.34 4.20 -3.06
C THR A 70 -12.87 5.39 -3.88
N ASP A 71 -11.55 5.64 -3.88
CA ASP A 71 -10.94 6.70 -4.67
C ASP A 71 -9.72 6.17 -5.43
N GLU A 72 -9.75 6.28 -6.76
CA GLU A 72 -8.67 5.84 -7.65
C GLU A 72 -7.32 6.51 -7.35
N ARG A 73 -7.35 7.72 -6.80
CA ARG A 73 -6.16 8.48 -6.42
C ARG A 73 -5.39 7.87 -5.25
N LEU A 74 -6.04 6.97 -4.50
CA LEU A 74 -5.44 6.23 -3.39
C LEU A 74 -4.75 4.94 -3.83
N LYS A 75 -4.72 4.63 -5.12
CA LYS A 75 -3.91 3.53 -5.61
C LYS A 75 -2.43 3.80 -5.38
N GLU A 76 -1.73 2.73 -5.06
CA GLU A 76 -0.26 2.74 -4.91
C GLU A 76 0.41 3.11 -6.25
N LEU A 77 1.67 3.51 -6.18
CA LEU A 77 2.49 3.83 -7.33
C LEU A 77 2.53 2.67 -8.33
N ASN A 78 2.39 2.99 -9.62
CA ASN A 78 2.58 2.02 -10.69
C ASN A 78 4.08 1.88 -11.00
N PHE A 79 4.65 0.73 -10.68
CA PHE A 79 6.05 0.42 -10.95
C PHE A 79 6.31 -0.06 -12.39
N GLY A 80 5.29 -0.08 -13.25
CA GLY A 80 5.45 -0.45 -14.65
C GLY A 80 6.00 -1.87 -14.82
N ASP A 81 7.08 -2.00 -15.59
CA ASP A 81 7.70 -3.31 -15.88
C ASP A 81 8.31 -4.00 -14.65
N TRP A 82 8.46 -3.29 -13.54
CA TRP A 82 8.97 -3.87 -12.29
C TRP A 82 7.88 -4.55 -11.46
N GLU A 83 6.62 -4.30 -11.76
CA GLU A 83 5.51 -4.97 -11.09
C GLU A 83 5.67 -6.50 -11.15
N MET A 84 5.52 -7.15 -10.00
CA MET A 84 5.62 -8.60 -9.82
C MET A 84 7.01 -9.20 -10.09
N GLN A 85 8.07 -8.39 -10.16
CA GLN A 85 9.45 -8.84 -10.23
C GLN A 85 10.12 -8.77 -8.85
N ARG A 86 11.16 -9.56 -8.64
CA ARG A 86 11.96 -9.49 -7.40
C ARG A 86 12.85 -8.25 -7.42
N TRP A 87 12.90 -7.54 -6.30
CA TRP A 87 13.81 -6.39 -6.14
C TRP A 87 15.27 -6.75 -6.42
N ASP A 88 15.68 -7.97 -6.04
CA ASP A 88 17.04 -8.47 -6.25
C ASP A 88 17.38 -8.62 -7.74
N ASP A 89 16.40 -8.96 -8.58
CA ASP A 89 16.57 -9.16 -10.02
C ASP A 89 16.61 -7.83 -10.78
N LEU A 90 16.07 -6.77 -10.19
CA LEU A 90 16.04 -5.44 -10.80
C LEU A 90 17.38 -4.70 -10.75
N GLY A 91 18.40 -5.29 -10.14
CA GLY A 91 19.74 -4.70 -10.03
C GLY A 91 19.78 -3.39 -9.23
N LEU A 92 18.71 -3.11 -8.51
CA LEU A 92 18.65 -1.95 -7.62
C LEU A 92 19.44 -2.28 -6.36
N MET A 93 20.57 -1.61 -6.16
CA MET A 93 21.35 -1.72 -4.94
C MET A 93 20.44 -1.50 -3.73
N PRO A 94 20.38 -2.44 -2.77
CA PRO A 94 19.67 -2.20 -1.53
C PRO A 94 20.31 -0.99 -0.84
N CYS A 95 19.56 0.08 -0.70
CA CYS A 95 20.01 1.23 0.05
C CYS A 95 20.24 0.80 1.50
N LYS A 96 21.49 0.71 1.96
CA LYS A 96 21.90 0.24 3.28
C LYS A 96 21.44 1.14 4.44
N SER A 97 20.78 2.22 4.16
CA SER A 97 20.19 3.12 5.17
C SER A 97 18.70 3.20 4.94
N GLY A 98 17.92 2.70 5.89
CA GLY A 98 16.47 2.67 5.85
C GLY A 98 15.84 3.96 5.32
N TRP A 99 14.82 3.79 4.45
CA TRP A 99 13.91 4.84 4.01
C TRP A 99 14.51 6.02 3.23
N LYS A 100 15.36 5.75 2.25
CA LYS A 100 15.58 6.71 1.18
C LYS A 100 15.25 6.05 -0.14
N ILE A 101 14.00 6.20 -0.60
CA ILE A 101 13.70 6.17 -2.03
C ILE A 101 14.30 7.46 -2.61
N SER A 102 15.61 7.51 -2.62
CA SER A 102 16.36 8.59 -3.24
C SER A 102 16.71 8.15 -4.65
N CYS A 103 16.16 8.85 -5.61
CA CYS A 103 16.48 8.75 -7.03
C CYS A 103 16.24 7.38 -7.68
N MET A 104 14.98 7.08 -7.93
CA MET A 104 14.67 6.21 -9.04
C MET A 104 14.79 7.02 -10.35
N CYS A 105 16.02 7.29 -10.77
CA CYS A 105 16.28 7.72 -12.14
C CYS A 105 16.03 6.52 -13.07
N GLY A 106 14.94 6.58 -13.83
CA GLY A 106 14.66 5.67 -14.93
C GLY A 106 13.63 4.58 -14.63
N TYR A 107 12.37 4.97 -14.45
CA TYR A 107 11.26 4.04 -14.68
C TYR A 107 11.15 3.74 -16.16
N PRO A 108 11.26 2.48 -16.59
CA PRO A 108 11.24 2.19 -18.04
C PRO A 108 9.92 2.54 -18.73
N THR A 109 8.77 2.55 -18.05
CA THR A 109 7.45 2.79 -18.68
C THR A 109 6.37 3.40 -17.77
N GLY A 110 6.67 3.76 -16.53
CA GLY A 110 5.68 4.32 -15.59
C GLY A 110 5.67 5.85 -15.58
N LYS A 111 4.49 6.47 -15.44
CA LYS A 111 4.38 7.89 -15.14
C LYS A 111 4.86 8.15 -13.72
N ALA A 112 6.12 8.52 -13.57
CA ALA A 112 6.68 8.89 -12.28
C ALA A 112 6.21 10.30 -11.90
N THR A 113 5.37 10.40 -10.91
CA THR A 113 5.16 11.65 -10.18
C THR A 113 6.21 11.72 -9.09
N ARG A 114 7.11 12.70 -9.17
CA ARG A 114 8.11 12.96 -8.11
C ARG A 114 7.38 13.29 -6.81
N ILE A 115 7.49 12.44 -5.84
CA ILE A 115 7.21 12.81 -4.46
C ILE A 115 8.56 12.83 -3.74
N CYS A 116 9.18 14.00 -3.67
CA CYS A 116 10.27 14.27 -2.73
C CYS A 116 9.62 14.58 -1.38
N THR A 117 9.59 13.63 -0.47
CA THR A 117 9.38 13.93 0.94
C THR A 117 10.73 14.04 1.62
N THR A 118 11.14 15.26 1.88
CA THR A 118 12.24 15.54 2.81
C THR A 118 11.69 15.32 4.21
N ALA A 119 11.99 14.18 4.83
CA ALA A 119 11.82 14.02 6.27
C ALA A 119 13.07 14.57 6.97
N ARG A 120 12.89 15.57 7.83
CA ARG A 120 13.88 16.02 8.83
C ARG A 120 13.88 15.04 10.00
#